data_f96ea4aad2b3d3a2325c0b00a8f9d31d
#
_entry.id   f96ea4aad2b3d3a2325c0b00a8f9d31d
#
_cell.length_a   1.000
_cell.length_b   1.000
_cell.length_c   1.000
_cell.angle_alpha   90.00
_cell.angle_beta   90.00
_cell.angle_gamma   90.00
#
_symmetry.space_group_name_H-M   'P 1'
#
loop_
_entity.id
_entity.type
_entity.pdbx_description
1 polymer ?
#
loop_
_entity_poly.entity_id
_entity_poly.type
_entity_poly.pdbx_seq_one_letter_code
_entity_poly.pdbx_strand_id
1 'polypeptide(L)'
;MSERMVRQFCQMVQIDSESGNEARFLAWLLDEVRGMGAEATLDGYGNLIARFPAVGSTTAEPILLSCHADTVKPGVGIEPVVGDDGIIRSAGDTILGADDKAGIAEVLEALRTAPVRPPIEFAVSRQEEVGLLGVKAMDFSLLTAKRGFLMDNDTLETIVVGGPTYVTLDVEVKG
;
A
#
# COMPACT_ATOMS: atom_id res chain seq x y z
N MET A 1 0.56 10.52 16.31
CA MET A 1 -0.18 10.13 15.08
C MET A 1 -1.31 11.13 14.88
N SER A 2 -1.58 11.61 13.66
CA SER A 2 -2.68 12.55 13.44
C SER A 2 -4.02 11.83 13.52
N GLU A 3 -5.06 12.48 14.08
CA GLU A 3 -6.41 11.90 14.11
C GLU A 3 -6.97 11.60 12.71
N ARG A 4 -6.56 12.37 11.70
CA ARG A 4 -6.95 12.13 10.31
C ARG A 4 -6.38 10.81 9.80
N MET A 5 -5.09 10.54 10.04
CA MET A 5 -4.43 9.29 9.64
C MET A 5 -5.09 8.07 10.30
N VAL A 6 -5.40 8.17 11.60
CA VAL A 6 -6.13 7.10 12.33
C VAL A 6 -7.49 6.84 11.71
N ARG A 7 -8.28 7.90 11.48
CA ARG A 7 -9.60 7.75 10.83
C ARG A 7 -9.51 7.13 9.45
N GLN A 8 -8.54 7.56 8.63
CA GLN A 8 -8.34 7.04 7.29
C GLN A 8 -7.90 5.57 7.30
N PHE A 9 -6.98 5.20 8.19
CA PHE A 9 -6.60 3.81 8.41
C PHE A 9 -7.81 2.95 8.78
N CYS A 10 -8.59 3.36 9.80
CA CYS A 10 -9.81 2.65 10.19
C CYS A 10 -10.82 2.52 9.04
N GLN A 11 -10.95 3.53 8.20
CA GLN A 11 -11.82 3.47 7.01
C GLN A 11 -11.29 2.45 5.99
N MET A 12 -9.98 2.42 5.75
CA MET A 12 -9.36 1.51 4.79
C MET A 12 -9.50 0.05 5.20
N VAL A 13 -9.27 -0.28 6.48
CA VAL A 13 -9.36 -1.68 6.93
C VAL A 13 -10.78 -2.24 6.89
N GLN A 14 -11.81 -1.39 6.95
CA GLN A 14 -13.21 -1.77 6.79
C GLN A 14 -13.62 -2.07 5.33
N ILE A 15 -12.75 -1.77 4.37
CA ILE A 15 -12.97 -2.15 2.97
C ILE A 15 -12.28 -3.48 2.75
N ASP A 16 -13.06 -4.54 2.60
CA ASP A 16 -12.55 -5.90 2.36
C ASP A 16 -11.62 -5.93 1.15
N SER A 17 -10.45 -6.56 1.33
CA SER A 17 -9.43 -6.69 0.28
C SER A 17 -8.54 -7.93 0.45
N GLU A 18 -9.11 -9.07 0.87
CA GLU A 18 -8.33 -10.32 0.83
C GLU A 18 -7.75 -10.56 -0.57
N SER A 19 -6.58 -11.21 -0.65
CA SER A 19 -5.88 -11.46 -1.92
C SER A 19 -6.82 -11.99 -3.01
N GLY A 20 -6.87 -11.30 -4.15
CA GLY A 20 -7.77 -11.55 -5.26
C GLY A 20 -9.10 -10.78 -5.21
N ASN A 21 -9.45 -10.13 -4.10
CA ASN A 21 -10.69 -9.39 -3.90
C ASN A 21 -10.48 -7.88 -3.65
N GLU A 22 -9.36 -7.31 -4.09
CA GLU A 22 -8.94 -5.94 -3.79
C GLU A 22 -9.66 -4.86 -4.62
N ALA A 23 -10.46 -5.24 -5.63
CA ALA A 23 -11.01 -4.32 -6.61
C ALA A 23 -11.78 -3.15 -6.00
N ARG A 24 -12.57 -3.41 -4.94
CA ARG A 24 -13.32 -2.36 -4.24
C ARG A 24 -12.41 -1.39 -3.50
N PHE A 25 -11.39 -1.92 -2.83
CA PHE A 25 -10.41 -1.10 -2.11
C PHE A 25 -9.60 -0.23 -3.07
N LEU A 26 -9.12 -0.81 -4.17
CA LEU A 26 -8.34 -0.08 -5.17
C LEU A 26 -9.16 0.97 -5.91
N ALA A 27 -10.45 0.72 -6.17
CA ALA A 27 -11.34 1.74 -6.72
C ALA A 27 -11.50 2.93 -5.75
N TRP A 28 -11.70 2.65 -4.46
CA TRP A 28 -11.76 3.67 -3.43
C TRP A 28 -10.44 4.46 -3.34
N LEU A 29 -9.30 3.76 -3.34
CA LEU A 29 -7.99 4.40 -3.24
C LEU A 29 -7.67 5.25 -4.48
N LEU A 30 -8.08 4.79 -5.67
CA LEU A 30 -7.95 5.55 -6.92
C LEU A 30 -8.68 6.89 -6.84
N ASP A 31 -9.90 6.89 -6.33
CA ASP A 31 -10.68 8.11 -6.16
C ASP A 31 -10.06 9.03 -5.09
N GLU A 32 -9.55 8.45 -4.01
CA GLU A 32 -8.88 9.18 -2.93
C GLU A 32 -7.62 9.91 -3.44
N VAL A 33 -6.71 9.21 -4.13
CA VAL A 33 -5.48 9.83 -4.63
C VAL A 33 -5.76 10.87 -5.73
N ARG A 34 -6.78 10.66 -6.55
CA ARG A 34 -7.25 11.67 -7.53
C ARG A 34 -7.80 12.91 -6.83
N GLY A 35 -8.57 12.73 -5.76
CA GLY A 35 -9.05 13.81 -4.91
C GLY A 35 -7.93 14.62 -4.26
N MET A 36 -6.75 14.02 -4.08
CA MET A 36 -5.53 14.67 -3.60
C MET A 36 -4.71 15.34 -4.73
N GLY A 37 -5.18 15.30 -5.98
CA GLY A 37 -4.54 15.94 -7.13
C GLY A 37 -3.53 15.07 -7.87
N ALA A 38 -3.56 13.75 -7.69
CA ALA A 38 -2.73 12.84 -8.47
C ALA A 38 -3.32 12.57 -9.86
N GLU A 39 -2.45 12.38 -10.84
CA GLU A 39 -2.77 11.62 -12.04
C GLU A 39 -2.66 10.14 -11.72
N ALA A 40 -3.78 9.40 -11.73
CA ALA A 40 -3.82 8.03 -11.29
C ALA A 40 -4.64 7.12 -12.21
N THR A 41 -4.16 5.88 -12.33
CA THR A 41 -4.78 4.83 -13.14
C THR A 41 -4.60 3.46 -12.49
N LEU A 42 -5.41 2.50 -12.89
CA LEU A 42 -5.12 1.09 -12.69
C LEU A 42 -4.47 0.55 -13.97
N ASP A 43 -3.40 -0.24 -13.81
CA ASP A 43 -2.76 -0.92 -14.93
C ASP A 43 -3.58 -2.12 -15.44
N GLY A 44 -3.07 -2.85 -16.42
CA GLY A 44 -3.79 -4.00 -17.02
C GLY A 44 -4.03 -5.17 -16.06
N TYR A 45 -3.32 -5.26 -14.95
CA TYR A 45 -3.54 -6.25 -13.89
C TYR A 45 -4.46 -5.72 -12.78
N GLY A 46 -4.64 -4.40 -12.71
CA GLY A 46 -5.41 -3.70 -11.71
C GLY A 46 -4.58 -3.15 -10.54
N ASN A 47 -3.25 -3.09 -10.65
CA ASN A 47 -2.41 -2.36 -9.71
C ASN A 47 -2.66 -0.85 -9.85
N LEU A 48 -2.66 -0.13 -8.74
CA LEU A 48 -2.77 1.33 -8.75
C LEU A 48 -1.40 1.97 -9.00
N ILE A 49 -1.37 2.91 -9.95
CA ILE A 49 -0.22 3.80 -10.16
C ILE A 49 -0.71 5.24 -10.14
N ALA A 50 -0.17 6.04 -9.24
CA ALA A 50 -0.51 7.44 -9.07
C ALA A 50 0.75 8.31 -9.11
N ARG A 51 0.67 9.45 -9.78
CA ARG A 51 1.73 10.44 -9.89
C ARG A 51 1.29 11.75 -9.27
N PHE A 52 2.02 12.16 -8.25
CA PHE A 52 1.82 13.43 -7.57
C PHE A 52 2.86 14.44 -8.04
N PRO A 53 2.47 15.67 -8.39
CA PRO A 53 3.43 16.71 -8.71
C PRO A 53 4.28 17.08 -7.51
N ALA A 54 5.43 17.68 -7.74
CA ALA A 54 6.26 18.28 -6.69
C ALA A 54 5.49 19.36 -5.93
N VAL A 55 5.83 19.54 -4.68
CA VAL A 55 5.38 20.69 -3.86
C VAL A 55 6.59 21.52 -3.49
N GLY A 56 6.47 22.85 -3.62
CA GLY A 56 7.58 23.78 -3.47
C GLY A 56 8.53 23.78 -4.69
N SER A 57 9.65 24.45 -4.56
CA SER A 57 10.65 24.55 -5.63
C SER A 57 11.65 23.39 -5.51
N THR A 58 11.59 22.45 -6.44
CA THR A 58 12.53 21.32 -6.51
C THR A 58 12.75 20.88 -7.95
N THR A 59 14.01 20.53 -8.24
CA THR A 59 14.44 19.88 -9.50
C THR A 59 14.75 18.40 -9.27
N ALA A 60 14.36 17.86 -8.10
CA ALA A 60 14.67 16.50 -7.74
C ALA A 60 13.90 15.50 -8.63
N GLU A 61 14.55 14.37 -8.91
CA GLU A 61 13.97 13.24 -9.59
C GLU A 61 12.80 12.64 -8.80
N PRO A 62 11.84 12.00 -9.46
CA PRO A 62 10.74 11.32 -8.80
C PRO A 62 11.23 10.25 -7.80
N ILE A 63 10.47 10.06 -6.73
CA ILE A 63 10.65 8.98 -5.76
C ILE A 63 9.43 8.07 -5.84
N LEU A 64 9.67 6.76 -5.93
CA LEU A 64 8.61 5.74 -5.81
C LEU A 64 8.34 5.46 -4.34
N LEU A 65 7.07 5.47 -3.96
CA LEU A 65 6.56 4.88 -2.73
C LEU A 65 5.72 3.67 -3.12
N SER A 66 5.91 2.53 -2.46
CA SER A 66 5.23 1.29 -2.82
C SER A 66 4.61 0.62 -1.60
N CYS A 67 3.41 0.11 -1.79
CA CYS A 67 2.61 -0.64 -0.83
C CYS A 67 1.89 -1.78 -1.54
N HIS A 68 1.17 -2.63 -0.79
CA HIS A 68 0.20 -3.56 -1.37
C HIS A 68 -1.22 -3.34 -0.82
N ALA A 69 -2.21 -3.80 -1.60
CA ALA A 69 -3.63 -3.56 -1.32
C ALA A 69 -4.29 -4.73 -0.59
N ASP A 70 -3.77 -5.92 -0.81
CA ASP A 70 -4.37 -7.15 -0.30
C ASP A 70 -3.98 -7.42 1.15
N THR A 71 -4.77 -8.26 1.77
CA THR A 71 -4.55 -8.77 3.12
C THR A 71 -4.69 -10.28 3.14
N VAL A 72 -4.04 -10.93 4.12
CA VAL A 72 -4.26 -12.34 4.44
C VAL A 72 -5.66 -12.58 5.01
N LYS A 73 -6.02 -13.84 5.19
CA LYS A 73 -7.28 -14.26 5.82
C LYS A 73 -7.10 -14.52 7.32
N PRO A 74 -8.17 -14.33 8.12
CA PRO A 74 -9.51 -13.82 7.79
C PRO A 74 -9.56 -12.29 7.81
N GLY A 75 -9.86 -11.66 6.68
CA GLY A 75 -9.81 -10.22 6.48
C GLY A 75 -11.12 -9.60 5.98
N VAL A 76 -12.26 -10.30 6.14
CA VAL A 76 -13.58 -9.80 5.74
C VAL A 76 -14.35 -9.29 6.95
N GLY A 77 -14.96 -8.11 6.83
CA GLY A 77 -15.76 -7.51 7.89
C GLY A 77 -14.94 -7.03 9.08
N ILE A 78 -13.75 -6.50 8.87
CA ILE A 78 -12.89 -5.97 9.93
C ILE A 78 -13.56 -4.80 10.64
N GLU A 79 -13.62 -4.86 11.97
CA GLU A 79 -14.10 -3.80 12.85
C GLU A 79 -12.94 -3.22 13.67
N PRO A 80 -12.33 -2.09 13.25
CA PRO A 80 -11.21 -1.51 13.96
C PRO A 80 -11.67 -0.80 15.24
N VAL A 81 -10.98 -1.05 16.34
CA VAL A 81 -11.20 -0.41 17.64
C VAL A 81 -9.93 0.30 18.08
N VAL A 82 -10.04 1.59 18.36
CA VAL A 82 -8.95 2.39 18.94
C VAL A 82 -9.05 2.27 20.45
N GLY A 83 -8.08 1.62 21.08
CA GLY A 83 -8.04 1.48 22.54
C GLY A 83 -7.59 2.77 23.25
N ASP A 84 -7.91 2.87 24.54
CA ASP A 84 -7.45 3.98 25.40
C ASP A 84 -5.92 4.04 25.53
N ASP A 85 -5.26 2.92 25.23
CA ASP A 85 -3.80 2.80 25.15
C ASP A 85 -3.19 3.32 23.83
N GLY A 86 -4.03 3.81 22.91
CA GLY A 86 -3.63 4.31 21.60
C GLY A 86 -3.33 3.22 20.57
N ILE A 87 -3.57 1.95 20.90
CA ILE A 87 -3.37 0.83 19.96
C ILE A 87 -4.69 0.52 19.23
N ILE A 88 -4.60 0.34 17.93
CA ILE A 88 -5.73 -0.06 17.10
C ILE A 88 -5.73 -1.59 16.99
N ARG A 89 -6.88 -2.21 17.22
CA ARG A 89 -7.08 -3.66 17.17
C ARG A 89 -8.31 -4.00 16.35
N SER A 90 -8.42 -5.23 15.85
CA SER A 90 -9.68 -5.75 15.34
C SER A 90 -10.56 -6.21 16.50
N ALA A 91 -11.85 -5.90 16.44
CA ALA A 91 -12.87 -6.49 17.30
C ALA A 91 -13.32 -7.82 16.69
N GLY A 92 -13.16 -8.92 17.44
CA GLY A 92 -13.57 -10.25 16.97
C GLY A 92 -12.40 -11.07 16.40
N ASP A 93 -12.73 -11.98 15.47
CA ASP A 93 -11.81 -13.06 15.04
C ASP A 93 -11.07 -12.75 13.73
N THR A 94 -11.16 -11.52 13.22
CA THR A 94 -10.42 -11.09 12.00
C THR A 94 -9.03 -10.57 12.33
N ILE A 95 -8.16 -10.56 11.32
CA ILE A 95 -6.96 -9.72 11.35
C ILE A 95 -7.35 -8.25 11.44
N LEU A 96 -6.41 -7.36 11.76
CA LEU A 96 -6.63 -5.91 11.65
C LEU A 96 -6.46 -5.41 10.20
N GLY A 97 -5.68 -6.11 9.38
CA GLY A 97 -5.36 -5.69 8.00
C GLY A 97 -4.45 -4.47 7.97
N ALA A 98 -3.56 -4.34 8.96
CA ALA A 98 -2.60 -3.24 9.00
C ALA A 98 -1.51 -3.38 7.94
N ASP A 99 -1.15 -4.58 7.63
CA ASP A 99 -0.28 -4.99 6.55
C ASP A 99 -1.08 -5.06 5.23
N ASP A 100 -0.87 -4.15 4.25
CA ASP A 100 0.02 -2.97 4.28
C ASP A 100 -0.81 -1.66 4.23
N LYS A 101 -2.05 -1.66 4.76
CA LYS A 101 -2.90 -0.45 4.82
C LYS A 101 -2.34 0.62 5.78
N ALA A 102 -1.47 0.22 6.71
CA ALA A 102 -0.75 1.19 7.55
C ALA A 102 0.25 1.97 6.71
N GLY A 103 1.06 1.30 5.88
CA GLY A 103 1.97 1.95 4.95
C GLY A 103 1.23 2.87 3.96
N ILE A 104 0.07 2.44 3.44
CA ILE A 104 -0.78 3.30 2.61
C ILE A 104 -1.22 4.56 3.38
N ALA A 105 -1.65 4.42 4.64
CA ALA A 105 -2.06 5.57 5.47
C ALA A 105 -0.90 6.55 5.69
N GLU A 106 0.30 6.04 5.94
CA GLU A 106 1.52 6.84 6.12
C GLU A 106 1.87 7.61 4.84
N VAL A 107 1.83 6.96 3.69
CA VAL A 107 2.06 7.60 2.39
C VAL A 107 1.06 8.73 2.15
N LEU A 108 -0.24 8.45 2.32
CA LEU A 108 -1.29 9.45 2.10
C LEU A 108 -1.15 10.64 3.05
N GLU A 109 -0.80 10.41 4.31
CA GLU A 109 -0.58 11.48 5.29
C GLU A 109 0.67 12.29 4.96
N ALA A 110 1.78 11.65 4.60
CA ALA A 110 3.00 12.31 4.18
C ALA A 110 2.78 13.18 2.94
N LEU A 111 2.04 12.70 1.95
CA LEU A 111 1.69 13.44 0.74
C LEU A 111 0.86 14.71 1.03
N ARG A 112 0.00 14.66 2.05
CA ARG A 112 -0.83 15.81 2.46
C ARG A 112 -0.08 16.84 3.29
N THR A 113 0.89 16.40 4.08
CA THR A 113 1.51 17.25 5.10
C THR A 113 2.89 17.76 4.74
N ALA A 114 3.57 17.15 3.79
CA ALA A 114 4.90 17.57 3.38
C ALA A 114 4.88 18.97 2.76
N PRO A 115 5.53 19.98 3.38
CA PRO A 115 5.54 21.35 2.87
C PRO A 115 6.38 21.49 1.60
N VAL A 116 7.35 20.62 1.42
CA VAL A 116 8.20 20.52 0.22
C VAL A 116 8.44 19.03 -0.05
N ARG A 117 8.26 18.59 -1.28
CA ARG A 117 8.57 17.24 -1.72
C ARG A 117 8.86 17.16 -3.22
N PRO A 118 9.68 16.21 -3.68
CA PRO A 118 9.85 15.93 -5.10
C PRO A 118 8.52 15.40 -5.70
N PRO A 119 8.47 15.20 -7.02
CA PRO A 119 7.41 14.39 -7.60
C PRO A 119 7.39 13.00 -6.95
N ILE A 120 6.20 12.47 -6.69
CA ILE A 120 6.05 11.14 -6.09
C ILE A 120 5.29 10.25 -7.06
N GLU A 121 5.82 9.07 -7.30
CA GLU A 121 5.12 7.96 -7.91
C GLU A 121 4.68 7.01 -6.80
N PHE A 122 3.39 6.74 -6.70
CA PHE A 122 2.84 5.85 -5.70
C PHE A 122 2.24 4.64 -6.38
N ALA A 123 2.80 3.47 -6.11
CA ALA A 123 2.37 2.20 -6.67
C ALA A 123 1.79 1.31 -5.56
N VAL A 124 0.58 0.78 -5.79
CA VAL A 124 -0.04 -0.16 -4.87
C VAL A 124 -0.38 -1.43 -5.63
N SER A 125 0.32 -2.51 -5.29
CA SER A 125 0.16 -3.80 -5.96
C SER A 125 -1.01 -4.60 -5.38
N ARG A 126 -1.49 -5.55 -6.18
CA ARG A 126 -2.45 -6.58 -5.81
C ARG A 126 -1.73 -7.88 -5.50
N GLN A 127 -2.38 -8.76 -4.72
CA GLN A 127 -1.95 -10.16 -4.53
C GLN A 127 -0.46 -10.28 -4.17
N GLU A 128 0.00 -9.43 -3.26
CA GLU A 128 1.34 -9.50 -2.70
C GLU A 128 1.49 -10.79 -1.89
N GLU A 129 0.56 -11.03 -0.97
CA GLU A 129 0.52 -12.07 0.05
C GLU A 129 0.42 -13.52 -0.51
N VAL A 130 0.13 -13.63 -1.80
CA VAL A 130 0.03 -14.92 -2.51
C VAL A 130 1.12 -15.08 -3.56
N GLY A 131 2.25 -14.41 -3.35
CA GLY A 131 3.47 -14.61 -4.13
C GLY A 131 3.82 -13.47 -5.07
N LEU A 132 3.54 -12.21 -4.70
CA LEU A 132 3.96 -11.01 -5.44
C LEU A 132 3.36 -10.95 -6.86
N LEU A 133 2.13 -11.46 -7.05
CA LEU A 133 1.56 -11.61 -8.41
C LEU A 133 1.32 -10.24 -9.06
N GLY A 134 0.85 -9.26 -8.28
CA GLY A 134 0.60 -7.92 -8.77
C GLY A 134 1.86 -7.24 -9.27
N VAL A 135 2.93 -7.23 -8.47
CA VAL A 135 4.18 -6.58 -8.86
C VAL A 135 4.85 -7.28 -10.04
N LYS A 136 4.74 -8.62 -10.14
CA LYS A 136 5.23 -9.38 -11.30
C LYS A 136 4.51 -9.04 -12.59
N ALA A 137 3.23 -8.63 -12.51
CA ALA A 137 2.41 -8.25 -13.65
C ALA A 137 2.29 -6.73 -13.86
N MET A 138 2.96 -5.94 -13.03
CA MET A 138 2.87 -4.47 -13.06
C MET A 138 3.43 -3.89 -14.36
N ASP A 139 2.75 -2.90 -14.90
CA ASP A 139 3.26 -2.14 -16.04
C ASP A 139 4.29 -1.09 -15.60
N PHE A 140 5.55 -1.52 -15.50
CA PHE A 140 6.66 -0.64 -15.13
C PHE A 140 6.95 0.49 -16.13
N SER A 141 6.37 0.46 -17.34
CA SER A 141 6.50 1.59 -18.27
C SER A 141 5.78 2.85 -17.77
N LEU A 142 4.87 2.68 -16.83
CA LEU A 142 4.17 3.77 -16.16
C LEU A 142 5.01 4.42 -15.03
N LEU A 143 6.18 3.91 -14.70
CA LEU A 143 7.06 4.42 -13.64
C LEU A 143 8.36 4.97 -14.23
N THR A 144 8.83 6.07 -13.66
CA THR A 144 10.07 6.74 -14.09
C THR A 144 11.09 6.88 -12.97
N ALA A 145 10.66 6.75 -11.73
CA ALA A 145 11.52 6.84 -10.54
C ALA A 145 12.66 5.80 -10.58
N LYS A 146 13.85 6.23 -10.16
CA LYS A 146 15.05 5.37 -10.08
C LYS A 146 15.35 4.91 -8.65
N ARG A 147 14.64 5.43 -7.69
CA ARG A 147 14.76 5.13 -6.26
C ARG A 147 13.36 5.06 -5.67
N GLY A 148 13.19 4.18 -4.69
CA GLY A 148 11.90 4.04 -4.02
C GLY A 148 12.04 3.53 -2.60
N PHE A 149 10.95 3.61 -1.89
CA PHE A 149 10.75 3.02 -0.57
C PHE A 149 9.53 2.12 -0.63
N LEU A 150 9.71 0.89 -0.15
CA LEU A 150 8.62 -0.05 0.14
C LEU A 150 8.23 0.17 1.59
N MET A 151 6.94 0.40 1.84
CA MET A 151 6.41 0.78 3.16
C MET A 151 5.92 -0.42 3.96
N ASP A 152 6.29 -1.61 3.55
CA ASP A 152 5.87 -2.91 4.05
C ASP A 152 6.93 -3.47 5.02
N ASN A 153 7.09 -2.81 6.18
CA ASN A 153 8.01 -3.24 7.23
C ASN A 153 7.42 -2.92 8.61
N ASP A 154 7.43 -3.90 9.51
CA ASP A 154 6.95 -3.80 10.89
C ASP A 154 7.95 -3.15 11.86
N THR A 155 9.19 -2.91 11.43
CA THR A 155 10.26 -2.37 12.26
C THR A 155 10.58 -0.94 11.89
N LEU A 156 9.96 0.02 12.60
CA LEU A 156 10.03 1.47 12.29
C LEU A 156 11.44 2.07 12.34
N GLU A 157 12.38 1.46 13.06
CA GLU A 157 13.75 1.96 13.23
C GLU A 157 14.74 1.38 12.20
N THR A 158 14.25 0.57 11.26
CA THR A 158 15.07 -0.17 10.32
C THR A 158 14.78 0.20 8.88
N ILE A 159 15.83 0.45 8.10
CA ILE A 159 15.74 0.54 6.65
C ILE A 159 16.39 -0.72 6.07
N VAL A 160 15.58 -1.58 5.46
CA VAL A 160 16.06 -2.79 4.79
C VAL A 160 16.56 -2.42 3.39
N VAL A 161 17.85 -2.61 3.13
CA VAL A 161 18.49 -2.24 1.85
C VAL A 161 18.74 -3.41 0.92
N GLY A 162 18.32 -4.61 1.30
CA GLY A 162 18.43 -5.82 0.49
C GLY A 162 17.76 -6.99 1.19
N GLY A 163 17.32 -7.97 0.41
CA GLY A 163 16.63 -9.16 0.91
C GLY A 163 17.12 -10.43 0.26
N PRO A 164 16.82 -11.61 0.82
CA PRO A 164 17.12 -12.90 0.22
C PRO A 164 16.23 -13.14 -1.00
N THR A 165 16.70 -14.01 -1.90
CA THR A 165 15.85 -14.56 -2.96
C THR A 165 14.94 -15.63 -2.37
N TYR A 166 13.64 -15.53 -2.66
CA TYR A 166 12.65 -16.56 -2.32
C TYR A 166 12.38 -17.44 -3.55
N VAL A 167 12.45 -18.76 -3.38
CA VAL A 167 12.19 -19.74 -4.43
C VAL A 167 11.23 -20.81 -3.90
N THR A 168 10.09 -20.98 -4.56
CA THR A 168 9.17 -22.08 -4.31
C THR A 168 9.40 -23.18 -5.33
N LEU A 169 9.49 -24.42 -4.87
CA LEU A 169 9.61 -25.62 -5.71
C LEU A 169 8.42 -26.52 -5.42
N ASP A 170 7.62 -26.80 -6.44
CA ASP A 170 6.57 -27.83 -6.41
C ASP A 170 7.16 -29.11 -7.00
N VAL A 171 7.16 -30.19 -6.20
CA VAL A 171 7.68 -31.50 -6.63
C VAL A 171 6.55 -32.51 -6.66
N GLU A 172 6.20 -33.00 -7.84
CA GLU A 172 5.25 -34.10 -8.03
C GLU A 172 6.02 -35.41 -8.24
N VAL A 173 5.81 -36.36 -7.34
CA VAL A 173 6.37 -37.72 -7.48
C VAL A 173 5.24 -38.68 -7.87
N LYS A 174 5.34 -39.26 -9.07
CA LYS A 174 4.42 -40.32 -9.55
C LYS A 174 5.03 -41.65 -9.21
N GLY A 175 4.35 -42.40 -8.35
CA GLY A 175 4.68 -43.79 -8.02
C GLY A 175 4.05 -44.78 -8.97
#